data_b0929eb1544d199254db007f271be979
#
_entry.id   b0929eb1544d199254db007f271be979
#
_cell.length_a   1.000
_cell.length_b   1.000
_cell.length_c   1.000
_cell.angle_alpha   90.00
_cell.angle_beta   90.00
_cell.angle_gamma   90.00
#
_symmetry.space_group_name_H-M   'P 1'
#
loop_
_entity.id
_entity.type
_entity.pdbx_description
1 polymer ?
#
loop_
_entity_poly.entity_id
_entity_poly.type
_entity_poly.pdbx_seq_one_letter_code
_entity_poly.pdbx_strand_id
1 'polypeptide(L)'
;MARGRKVQKNTAPKLGSTPPKGLPVAVKACWVKIRDQISHANGSGISAADDSILESAAYQMAQVVRLRKESSATPITLTENNTTRIHPTHTELRAAESLLRGTLQTLCLTPRSRKGWRSQPDATGPEVDPQANQDPILKLLG
;
A
#
# COMPACT_ATOMS: atom_id res chain seq x y z
N MET A 1 -26.18 31.17 29.15
CA MET A 1 -26.23 29.72 28.76
C MET A 1 -25.42 29.52 27.48
N ALA A 2 -24.28 28.91 27.58
CA ALA A 2 -23.45 28.60 26.39
C ALA A 2 -24.06 27.44 25.63
N ARG A 3 -24.53 27.67 24.40
CA ARG A 3 -24.96 26.60 23.49
C ARG A 3 -23.72 25.83 23.04
N GLY A 4 -23.56 24.62 23.56
CA GLY A 4 -22.52 23.69 23.13
C GLY A 4 -22.59 23.48 21.62
N ARG A 5 -21.53 23.90 20.93
CA ARG A 5 -21.35 23.65 19.49
C ARG A 5 -21.21 22.14 19.30
N LYS A 6 -22.23 21.51 18.73
CA LYS A 6 -22.16 20.11 18.35
C LYS A 6 -21.01 19.97 17.34
N VAL A 7 -19.92 19.35 17.78
CA VAL A 7 -18.83 18.96 16.87
C VAL A 7 -19.42 17.93 15.91
N GLN A 8 -19.67 18.34 14.67
CA GLN A 8 -19.96 17.39 13.60
C GLN A 8 -18.73 16.50 13.44
N LYS A 9 -18.85 15.25 13.83
CA LYS A 9 -17.88 14.23 13.47
C LYS A 9 -17.97 14.08 11.96
N ASN A 10 -17.04 14.69 11.23
CA ASN A 10 -16.82 14.43 9.81
C ASN A 10 -16.37 12.99 9.68
N THR A 11 -17.32 12.07 9.64
CA THR A 11 -17.08 10.68 9.27
C THR A 11 -16.88 10.68 7.75
N ALA A 12 -15.63 10.60 7.31
CA ALA A 12 -15.33 10.39 5.90
C ALA A 12 -16.12 9.17 5.39
N PRO A 13 -16.71 9.22 4.18
CA PRO A 13 -17.47 8.10 3.64
C PRO A 13 -16.55 6.88 3.58
N LYS A 14 -17.03 5.77 4.12
CA LYS A 14 -16.30 4.49 4.12
C LYS A 14 -16.18 3.94 2.70
N LEU A 15 -15.05 3.30 2.42
CA LEU A 15 -14.84 2.58 1.18
C LEU A 15 -15.97 1.56 0.96
N GLY A 16 -16.51 1.49 -0.27
CA GLY A 16 -17.54 0.54 -0.64
C GLY A 16 -17.13 -0.92 -0.36
N SER A 17 -18.10 -1.76 -0.06
CA SER A 17 -17.87 -3.20 0.15
C SER A 17 -17.79 -4.00 -1.16
N THR A 18 -18.27 -3.43 -2.24
CA THR A 18 -18.38 -4.07 -3.55
C THR A 18 -17.48 -3.38 -4.58
N PRO A 19 -16.84 -4.15 -5.47
CA PRO A 19 -16.01 -3.58 -6.52
C PRO A 19 -16.84 -2.72 -7.48
N PRO A 20 -16.24 -1.68 -8.08
CA PRO A 20 -16.90 -0.83 -9.07
C PRO A 20 -17.49 -1.64 -10.23
N LYS A 21 -18.62 -1.17 -10.76
CA LYS A 21 -19.24 -1.76 -11.94
C LYS A 21 -18.34 -1.54 -13.17
N GLY A 22 -18.23 -2.56 -14.02
CA GLY A 22 -17.45 -2.47 -15.27
C GLY A 22 -16.02 -3.00 -15.20
N LEU A 23 -15.50 -3.36 -14.03
CA LEU A 23 -14.17 -3.98 -13.92
C LEU A 23 -14.14 -5.38 -14.52
N PRO A 24 -13.06 -5.78 -15.21
CA PRO A 24 -12.83 -7.16 -15.65
C PRO A 24 -12.81 -8.13 -14.45
N VAL A 25 -13.20 -9.39 -14.68
CA VAL A 25 -13.32 -10.41 -13.62
C VAL A 25 -12.02 -10.58 -12.82
N ALA A 26 -10.88 -10.65 -13.52
CA ALA A 26 -9.57 -10.77 -12.87
C ALA A 26 -9.24 -9.55 -11.98
N VAL A 27 -9.60 -8.36 -12.43
CA VAL A 27 -9.38 -7.11 -11.68
C VAL A 27 -10.30 -7.04 -10.48
N LYS A 28 -11.56 -7.45 -10.61
CA LYS A 28 -12.50 -7.55 -9.47
C LYS A 28 -11.97 -8.44 -8.37
N ALA A 29 -11.45 -9.61 -8.72
CA ALA A 29 -10.86 -10.53 -7.74
C ALA A 29 -9.66 -9.91 -7.01
N CYS A 30 -8.80 -9.20 -7.74
CA CYS A 30 -7.68 -8.46 -7.16
C CYS A 30 -8.14 -7.32 -6.27
N TRP A 31 -9.16 -6.56 -6.69
CA TRP A 31 -9.75 -5.46 -5.93
C TRP A 31 -10.26 -5.94 -4.56
N VAL A 32 -11.07 -7.01 -4.54
CA VAL A 32 -11.58 -7.60 -3.29
C VAL A 32 -10.43 -8.02 -2.38
N LYS A 33 -9.42 -8.70 -2.93
CA LYS A 33 -8.25 -9.17 -2.17
C LYS A 33 -7.48 -8.02 -1.52
N ILE A 34 -7.22 -6.94 -2.25
CA ILE A 34 -6.50 -5.77 -1.73
C ILE A 34 -7.36 -5.08 -0.67
N ARG A 35 -8.66 -4.88 -0.94
CA ARG A 35 -9.59 -4.27 0.00
C ARG A 35 -9.65 -5.03 1.33
N ASP A 36 -9.71 -6.36 1.28
CA ASP A 36 -9.75 -7.18 2.49
C ASP A 36 -8.44 -7.06 3.27
N GLN A 37 -7.29 -7.04 2.59
CA GLN A 37 -5.99 -6.79 3.23
C GLN A 37 -5.94 -5.42 3.93
N ILE A 38 -6.51 -4.39 3.31
CA ILE A 38 -6.60 -3.06 3.89
C ILE A 38 -7.48 -3.07 5.14
N SER A 39 -8.65 -3.70 5.06
CA SER A 39 -9.58 -3.79 6.20
C SER A 39 -8.94 -4.50 7.39
N HIS A 40 -8.15 -5.54 7.15
CA HIS A 40 -7.41 -6.24 8.21
C HIS A 40 -6.23 -5.45 8.77
N ALA A 41 -5.55 -4.66 7.94
CA ALA A 41 -4.34 -3.95 8.35
C ALA A 41 -4.64 -2.64 9.10
N ASN A 42 -5.65 -1.89 8.67
CA ASN A 42 -5.89 -0.51 9.10
C ASN A 42 -7.23 -0.28 9.81
N GLY A 43 -8.00 -1.34 10.04
CA GLY A 43 -9.34 -1.18 10.61
C GLY A 43 -10.28 -0.40 9.68
N SER A 44 -10.80 0.74 10.13
CA SER A 44 -11.75 1.56 9.37
C SER A 44 -11.14 2.75 8.64
N GLY A 45 -9.81 2.80 8.46
CA GLY A 45 -9.07 4.02 8.07
C GLY A 45 -9.08 4.38 6.58
N ILE A 46 -9.72 3.60 5.70
CA ILE A 46 -9.73 3.91 4.27
C ILE A 46 -10.99 4.66 3.90
N SER A 47 -10.76 5.80 3.26
CA SER A 47 -11.80 6.69 2.78
C SER A 47 -12.19 6.37 1.33
N ALA A 48 -13.37 6.85 0.90
CA ALA A 48 -13.76 6.78 -0.51
C ALA A 48 -12.81 7.56 -1.45
N ALA A 49 -11.98 8.45 -0.92
CA ALA A 49 -10.93 9.14 -1.68
C ALA A 49 -9.83 8.19 -2.17
N ASP A 50 -9.66 7.06 -1.51
CA ASP A 50 -8.63 6.08 -1.86
C ASP A 50 -9.11 5.04 -2.89
N ASP A 51 -10.37 5.14 -3.33
CA ASP A 51 -11.00 4.17 -4.25
C ASP A 51 -10.29 4.12 -5.61
N SER A 52 -9.86 5.26 -6.13
CA SER A 52 -9.10 5.34 -7.39
C SER A 52 -7.72 4.69 -7.29
N ILE A 53 -7.06 4.81 -6.13
CA ILE A 53 -5.77 4.18 -5.87
C ILE A 53 -5.94 2.67 -5.73
N LEU A 54 -7.01 2.25 -5.05
CA LEU A 54 -7.35 0.84 -4.91
C LEU A 54 -7.67 0.19 -6.27
N GLU A 55 -8.42 0.88 -7.13
CA GLU A 55 -8.70 0.43 -8.49
C GLU A 55 -7.41 0.29 -9.31
N SER A 56 -6.54 1.29 -9.27
CA SER A 56 -5.22 1.25 -9.93
C SER A 56 -4.36 0.08 -9.42
N ALA A 57 -4.34 -0.15 -8.11
CA ALA A 57 -3.63 -1.28 -7.52
C ALA A 57 -4.20 -2.63 -7.99
N ALA A 58 -5.52 -2.73 -8.15
CA ALA A 58 -6.17 -3.94 -8.63
C ALA A 58 -5.81 -4.26 -10.09
N TYR A 59 -5.76 -3.26 -10.97
CA TYR A 59 -5.29 -3.43 -12.36
C TYR A 59 -3.81 -3.84 -12.41
N GLN A 60 -2.95 -3.19 -11.64
CA GLN A 60 -1.52 -3.52 -11.56
C GLN A 60 -1.32 -4.95 -11.02
N MET A 61 -2.07 -5.35 -10.00
CA MET A 61 -2.00 -6.71 -9.45
C MET A 61 -2.44 -7.76 -10.47
N ALA A 62 -3.51 -7.51 -11.21
CA ALA A 62 -3.97 -8.42 -12.28
C ALA A 62 -2.91 -8.55 -13.39
N GLN A 63 -2.26 -7.46 -13.76
CA GLN A 63 -1.15 -7.47 -14.72
C GLN A 63 0.04 -8.27 -14.22
N VAL A 64 0.45 -8.10 -12.96
CA VAL A 64 1.54 -8.88 -12.35
C VAL A 64 1.21 -10.36 -12.34
N VAL A 65 -0.02 -10.76 -11.98
CA VAL A 65 -0.45 -12.17 -11.99
C VAL A 65 -0.34 -12.74 -13.40
N ARG A 66 -0.79 -12.02 -14.43
CA ARG A 66 -0.67 -12.43 -15.83
C ARG A 66 0.79 -12.61 -16.24
N LEU A 67 1.63 -11.61 -16.00
CA LEU A 67 3.04 -11.62 -16.36
C LEU A 67 3.83 -12.72 -15.63
N ARG A 68 3.50 -13.02 -14.37
CA ARG A 68 4.08 -14.15 -13.64
C ARG A 68 3.78 -15.49 -14.30
N LYS A 69 2.54 -15.67 -14.77
CA LYS A 69 2.14 -16.87 -15.50
C LYS A 69 2.90 -17.00 -16.83
N GLU A 70 3.01 -15.90 -17.58
CA GLU A 70 3.74 -15.84 -18.84
C GLU A 70 5.25 -16.08 -18.62
N SER A 71 5.84 -15.44 -17.60
CA SER A 71 7.27 -15.57 -17.30
C SER A 71 7.66 -16.98 -16.83
N SER A 72 6.75 -17.71 -16.18
CA SER A 72 7.01 -19.11 -15.77
C SER A 72 7.17 -20.07 -16.96
N ALA A 73 6.58 -19.75 -18.09
CA ALA A 73 6.66 -20.53 -19.34
C ALA A 73 7.76 -20.02 -20.30
N THR A 74 8.46 -18.93 -19.94
CA THR A 74 9.39 -18.23 -20.82
C THR A 74 10.82 -18.32 -20.27
N PRO A 75 11.85 -18.58 -21.12
CA PRO A 75 13.23 -18.60 -20.67
C PRO A 75 13.66 -17.21 -20.14
N ILE A 76 14.55 -17.19 -19.15
CA ILE A 76 15.03 -15.94 -18.53
C ILE A 76 15.83 -15.11 -19.54
N THR A 77 16.58 -15.77 -20.40
CA THR A 77 17.46 -15.11 -21.37
C THR A 77 17.12 -15.54 -22.79
N LEU A 78 17.20 -14.58 -23.71
CA LEU A 78 17.17 -14.75 -25.14
C LEU A 78 18.58 -14.58 -25.70
N THR A 79 19.03 -15.51 -26.54
CA THR A 79 20.31 -15.39 -27.26
C THR A 79 20.01 -15.19 -28.74
N GLU A 80 20.30 -14.00 -29.23
CA GLU A 80 20.18 -13.64 -30.65
C GLU A 80 21.51 -13.05 -31.13
N ASN A 81 22.02 -13.49 -32.27
CA ASN A 81 23.24 -12.99 -32.89
C ASN A 81 24.43 -12.90 -31.90
N ASN A 82 24.70 -13.99 -31.17
CA ASN A 82 25.73 -14.05 -30.12
C ASN A 82 25.57 -13.03 -28.96
N THR A 83 24.42 -12.37 -28.86
CA THR A 83 24.12 -11.45 -27.75
C THR A 83 23.06 -12.07 -26.85
N THR A 84 23.39 -12.22 -25.57
CA THR A 84 22.44 -12.72 -24.57
C THR A 84 21.74 -11.54 -23.91
N ARG A 85 20.43 -11.52 -23.95
CA ARG A 85 19.57 -10.48 -23.33
C ARG A 85 18.58 -11.12 -22.39
N ILE A 86 18.15 -10.36 -21.38
CA ILE A 86 17.00 -10.77 -20.54
C ILE A 86 15.75 -10.74 -21.42
N HIS A 87 14.94 -11.79 -21.33
CA HIS A 87 13.69 -11.83 -22.08
C HIS A 87 12.77 -10.68 -21.67
N PRO A 88 12.12 -9.98 -22.62
CA PRO A 88 11.28 -8.80 -22.34
C PRO A 88 10.22 -9.03 -21.26
N THR A 89 9.57 -10.19 -21.25
CA THR A 89 8.54 -10.57 -20.27
C THR A 89 9.07 -10.47 -18.82
N HIS A 90 10.31 -10.86 -18.56
CA HIS A 90 10.91 -10.74 -17.22
C HIS A 90 11.23 -9.31 -16.85
N THR A 91 11.59 -8.47 -17.82
CA THR A 91 11.81 -7.04 -17.61
C THR A 91 10.49 -6.34 -17.30
N GLU A 92 9.45 -6.63 -18.06
CA GLU A 92 8.09 -6.12 -17.84
C GLU A 92 7.54 -6.54 -16.48
N LEU A 93 7.74 -7.80 -16.09
CA LEU A 93 7.31 -8.29 -14.78
C LEU A 93 7.97 -7.52 -13.64
N ARG A 94 9.28 -7.29 -13.70
CA ARG A 94 10.00 -6.51 -12.68
C ARG A 94 9.49 -5.07 -12.60
N ALA A 95 9.23 -4.44 -13.74
CA ALA A 95 8.67 -3.08 -13.79
C ALA A 95 7.25 -3.04 -13.18
N ALA A 96 6.40 -4.00 -13.55
CA ALA A 96 5.03 -4.10 -13.03
C ALA A 96 5.00 -4.37 -11.51
N GLU A 97 5.89 -5.24 -11.01
CA GLU A 97 6.03 -5.51 -9.57
C GLU A 97 6.51 -4.29 -8.79
N SER A 98 7.45 -3.52 -9.36
CA SER A 98 7.93 -2.27 -8.75
C SER A 98 6.83 -1.22 -8.66
N LEU A 99 6.04 -1.04 -9.73
CA LEU A 99 4.91 -0.13 -9.77
C LEU A 99 3.83 -0.52 -8.75
N LEU A 100 3.45 -1.79 -8.72
CA LEU A 100 2.48 -2.32 -7.75
C LEU A 100 2.95 -2.08 -6.31
N ARG A 101 4.23 -2.33 -6.03
CA ARG A 101 4.80 -2.07 -4.70
C ARG A 101 4.67 -0.62 -4.29
N GLY A 102 4.96 0.32 -5.19
CA GLY A 102 4.79 1.77 -4.95
C GLY A 102 3.33 2.11 -4.62
N THR A 103 2.38 1.59 -5.38
CA THR A 103 0.94 1.83 -5.14
C THR A 103 0.48 1.21 -3.80
N LEU A 104 0.94 0.00 -3.47
CA LEU A 104 0.63 -0.63 -2.17
C LEU A 104 1.26 0.12 -0.99
N GLN A 105 2.40 0.77 -1.18
CA GLN A 105 2.99 1.65 -0.16
C GLN A 105 2.09 2.85 0.12
N THR A 106 1.52 3.46 -0.91
CA THR A 106 0.57 4.56 -0.77
C THR A 106 -0.67 4.13 0.02
N LEU A 107 -1.13 2.90 -0.16
CA LEU A 107 -2.23 2.30 0.60
C LEU A 107 -1.81 1.77 1.99
N CYS A 108 -0.60 2.03 2.44
CA CYS A 108 -0.05 1.56 3.72
C CYS A 108 -0.09 0.04 3.91
N LEU A 109 -0.04 -0.74 2.83
CA LEU A 109 -0.10 -2.21 2.86
C LEU A 109 1.26 -2.89 3.01
N THR A 110 2.36 -2.16 2.85
CA THR A 110 3.70 -2.73 3.06
C THR A 110 4.10 -2.65 4.53
N PRO A 111 4.91 -3.60 5.02
CA PRO A 111 5.39 -3.56 6.42
C PRO A 111 6.11 -2.26 6.79
N ARG A 112 6.86 -1.68 5.84
CA ARG A 112 7.59 -0.43 6.03
C ARG A 112 6.65 0.77 6.19
N SER A 113 5.64 0.89 5.35
CA SER A 113 4.65 1.98 5.43
C SER A 113 3.80 1.89 6.69
N ARG A 114 3.45 0.67 7.13
CA ARG A 114 2.72 0.46 8.40
C ARG A 114 3.54 0.85 9.62
N LYS A 115 4.85 0.65 9.59
CA LYS A 115 5.75 1.07 10.69
C LYS A 115 5.78 2.59 10.83
N GLY A 116 5.85 3.33 9.71
CA GLY A 116 5.78 4.80 9.71
C GLY A 116 4.45 5.34 10.24
N TRP A 117 3.33 4.69 9.92
CA TRP A 117 2.00 5.05 10.43
C TRP A 117 1.89 4.90 11.96
N ARG A 118 2.41 3.81 12.51
CA ARG A 118 2.39 3.57 13.98
C ARG A 118 3.32 4.51 14.75
N SER A 119 4.27 5.15 14.09
CA SER A 119 5.21 6.08 14.71
C SER A 119 4.71 7.52 14.71
N GLN A 120 3.55 7.82 14.12
CA GLN A 120 2.89 9.10 14.33
C GLN A 120 2.25 9.08 15.73
N PRO A 121 2.74 9.89 16.69
CA PRO A 121 2.09 10.01 17.97
C PRO A 121 0.69 10.54 17.73
N ASP A 122 -0.31 9.89 18.31
CA ASP A 122 -1.64 10.46 18.41
C ASP A 122 -1.48 11.89 18.98
N ALA A 123 -2.06 12.87 18.28
CA ALA A 123 -1.97 14.29 18.67
C ALA A 123 -2.58 14.58 20.07
N THR A 124 -2.96 13.54 20.81
CA THR A 124 -3.51 13.53 22.17
C THR A 124 -2.71 12.67 23.14
N GLY A 125 -1.52 12.18 22.74
CA GLY A 125 -0.63 11.50 23.69
C GLY A 125 -0.08 12.48 24.73
N PRO A 126 0.17 12.04 25.99
CA PRO A 126 0.80 12.88 26.99
C PRO A 126 2.16 13.35 26.45
N GLU A 127 2.40 14.64 26.65
CA GLU A 127 3.62 15.34 26.32
C GLU A 127 4.83 14.51 26.78
N VAL A 128 5.56 13.92 25.84
CA VAL A 128 6.77 13.16 26.15
C VAL A 128 7.82 14.17 26.59
N ASP A 129 8.20 14.12 27.85
CA ASP A 129 9.23 14.93 28.45
C ASP A 129 10.51 14.83 27.56
N PRO A 130 10.97 15.95 26.98
CA PRO A 130 12.14 15.95 26.09
C PRO A 130 13.44 15.52 26.80
N GLN A 131 13.41 15.40 28.11
CA GLN A 131 14.56 14.91 28.89
C GLN A 131 14.65 13.39 29.00
N ALA A 132 13.58 12.65 28.66
CA ALA A 132 13.59 11.19 28.73
C ALA A 132 14.46 10.50 27.63
N ASN A 133 14.91 11.27 26.65
CA ASN A 133 15.69 10.75 25.51
C ASN A 133 17.17 11.15 25.55
N GLN A 134 17.70 11.43 26.74
CA GLN A 134 19.14 11.55 26.90
C GLN A 134 19.77 10.18 26.87
N ASP A 135 20.52 9.93 25.78
CA ASP A 135 21.30 8.74 25.57
C ASP A 135 22.12 8.41 26.82
N PRO A 136 22.01 7.19 27.39
CA PRO A 136 22.80 6.81 28.57
C PRO A 136 24.31 6.87 28.32
N ILE A 137 24.73 6.91 27.04
CA ILE A 137 26.15 7.04 26.65
C ILE A 137 26.67 8.46 26.93
N LEU A 138 25.85 9.51 26.81
CA LEU A 138 26.27 10.89 27.11
C LEU A 138 26.46 11.14 28.61
N LYS A 139 25.82 10.34 29.48
CA LYS A 139 26.04 10.41 30.93
C LYS A 139 27.37 9.78 31.40
N LEU A 140 28.00 8.93 30.57
CA LEU A 140 29.29 8.27 30.87
C LEU A 140 30.49 9.10 30.40
N LEU A 141 30.33 10.13 29.61
CA LEU A 141 31.39 10.96 29.04
C LEU A 141 31.43 12.38 29.67
N GLY A 142 30.59 12.65 30.64
CA GLY A 142 30.52 13.94 31.33
C GLY A 142 31.41 14.06 32.52
#